data_bf70a8a7a96daa8bba58ca2b8a8a4432
#
_entry.id   bf70a8a7a96daa8bba58ca2b8a8a4432
#
_cell.length_a   1.000
_cell.length_b   1.000
_cell.length_c   1.000
_cell.angle_alpha   90.00
_cell.angle_beta   90.00
_cell.angle_gamma   90.00
#
_symmetry.space_group_name_H-M   'P 1'
#
loop_
_entity.id
_entity.type
_entity.pdbx_description
1 polymer ?
#
loop_
_entity_poly.entity_id
_entity_poly.type
_entity_poly.pdbx_seq_one_letter_code
_entity_poly.pdbx_strand_id
1 'polypeptide(L)'
;MIFPVFHRKTETQGQNKDDSLSFGPLRATMAPFAMLSDTAHQPHAHHPQVVRRNFICHCLEGGFYMGGVAFLQPETVMPKMVEQLGGRSAIIAIMPAILPAAFAMAGLFVSPLVEKLTRFKPWVMTFGLLQRLPYLVAGLLLWFMQDAEAWLLPVVVLTPFISGLIGGIGVVAWMEMVTRMVPERVRAAGWAARYITQACIGMGAGAVIQQVLTHAPGQRGYAVLHLIAFAFLLLSWISQAFMRELTAAHHYHPPTGSYWRYLKGLPGLLAAQPRLLRLIAVRFTGMGYLMVVSFLTLHALHTTGRPEADEGHFVTFQNIGTILGSLLAAWLGYHSGGKVLLILSRVICVVFCVWVCVTHSFSGFTAAYFVLGFGLFLDRVGDLTLTAELCPPERRSTLQAMLGFCNVWSLLLATSLGGLIYSMSGSFYLVASLAAVFSLVSILILRGIAEPRGESGKS
;
A
#
# COMPACT_ATOMS: atom_id res chain seq x y z
N MET A 1 2.43 10.97 1.07
CA MET A 1 1.81 11.28 -0.23
C MET A 1 1.06 12.59 -0.08
N ILE A 2 1.53 13.64 -0.72
CA ILE A 2 0.98 14.99 -0.65
C ILE A 2 0.28 15.25 -1.98
N PHE A 3 -1.04 15.51 -1.93
CA PHE A 3 -1.76 16.10 -3.06
C PHE A 3 -1.72 17.63 -2.93
N PRO A 4 -1.43 18.37 -3.99
CA PRO A 4 -1.45 19.83 -3.94
C PRO A 4 -2.87 20.37 -4.01
N VAL A 5 -3.11 21.41 -3.21
CA VAL A 5 -4.32 22.23 -3.18
C VAL A 5 -4.32 23.13 -4.42
N PHE A 6 -5.36 23.05 -5.24
CA PHE A 6 -5.59 23.99 -6.34
C PHE A 6 -6.21 25.30 -5.80
N HIS A 7 -5.49 26.40 -5.96
CA HIS A 7 -6.05 27.75 -5.82
C HIS A 7 -6.95 28.07 -7.02
N ARG A 8 -8.19 28.40 -6.72
CA ARG A 8 -9.18 28.94 -7.65
C ARG A 8 -8.89 30.41 -7.88
N LYS A 9 -8.55 30.81 -9.11
CA LYS A 9 -8.73 32.20 -9.58
C LYS A 9 -10.08 32.28 -10.28
N THR A 10 -10.92 33.13 -9.77
CA THR A 10 -12.17 33.58 -10.42
C THR A 10 -11.81 34.59 -11.51
N GLU A 11 -12.14 34.30 -12.75
CA GLU A 11 -12.34 35.29 -13.78
C GLU A 11 -13.63 34.97 -14.56
N THR A 12 -14.51 35.95 -14.57
CA THR A 12 -15.79 36.02 -15.27
C THR A 12 -15.57 36.33 -16.74
N GLN A 13 -16.32 35.71 -17.59
CA GLN A 13 -17.11 36.16 -18.74
C GLN A 13 -17.06 35.25 -19.97
N GLY A 14 -18.24 35.03 -20.58
CA GLY A 14 -18.43 34.73 -21.98
C GLY A 14 -19.24 33.47 -22.28
N GLN A 15 -20.56 33.63 -22.41
CA GLN A 15 -21.50 32.65 -22.98
C GLN A 15 -21.02 32.16 -24.36
N ASN A 16 -21.08 30.87 -24.61
CA ASN A 16 -21.68 30.34 -25.81
C ASN A 16 -22.16 28.89 -25.60
N LYS A 17 -23.43 28.66 -25.90
CA LYS A 17 -24.06 27.34 -25.98
C LYS A 17 -23.64 26.70 -27.28
N ASP A 18 -23.20 25.42 -27.18
CA ASP A 18 -23.49 24.40 -28.18
C ASP A 18 -23.41 23.01 -27.52
N ASP A 19 -24.57 22.37 -27.49
CA ASP A 19 -24.76 21.00 -27.03
C ASP A 19 -24.22 20.04 -28.09
N SER A 20 -23.18 19.29 -27.75
CA SER A 20 -22.89 18.01 -28.38
C SER A 20 -22.30 17.06 -27.34
N LEU A 21 -23.07 16.00 -27.06
CA LEU A 21 -22.69 14.84 -26.28
C LEU A 21 -21.37 14.24 -26.83
N SER A 22 -20.25 14.45 -26.16
CA SER A 22 -18.99 13.81 -26.47
C SER A 22 -18.56 12.87 -25.35
N PHE A 23 -18.45 11.60 -25.66
CA PHE A 23 -17.85 10.57 -24.83
C PHE A 23 -16.42 10.97 -24.43
N GLY A 24 -16.21 11.38 -23.18
CA GLY A 24 -14.98 11.99 -22.71
C GLY A 24 -14.14 11.32 -21.63
N PRO A 25 -14.14 10.00 -21.36
CA PRO A 25 -13.20 9.47 -20.37
C PRO A 25 -11.92 8.84 -20.95
N LEU A 26 -11.87 8.42 -22.21
CA LEU A 26 -10.69 7.74 -22.78
C LEU A 26 -9.59 8.66 -23.31
N ARG A 27 -9.89 9.93 -23.61
CA ARG A 27 -8.87 10.93 -24.01
C ARG A 27 -8.07 11.52 -22.86
N ALA A 28 -8.56 11.44 -21.63
CA ALA A 28 -7.85 11.95 -20.45
C ALA A 28 -6.60 11.14 -20.08
N THR A 29 -6.52 9.86 -20.49
CA THR A 29 -5.37 8.99 -20.19
C THR A 29 -4.16 9.23 -21.09
N MET A 30 -4.34 9.86 -22.27
CA MET A 30 -3.21 10.22 -23.16
C MET A 30 -2.82 11.71 -23.09
N ALA A 31 -3.61 12.56 -22.43
CA ALA A 31 -3.33 13.98 -22.25
C ALA A 31 -2.00 14.32 -21.56
N PRO A 32 -1.46 13.51 -20.63
CA PRO A 32 -0.18 13.80 -19.98
C PRO A 32 1.01 13.86 -20.95
N PHE A 33 0.94 13.17 -22.10
CA PHE A 33 2.04 13.18 -23.07
C PHE A 33 2.06 14.42 -23.97
N ALA A 34 0.92 15.03 -24.24
CA ALA A 34 0.83 16.26 -25.01
C ALA A 34 1.30 17.50 -24.20
N MET A 35 1.16 17.47 -22.85
CA MET A 35 1.60 18.57 -21.98
C MET A 35 3.12 18.64 -21.75
N LEU A 36 3.89 17.64 -22.19
CA LEU A 36 5.35 17.62 -22.04
C LEU A 36 6.07 18.54 -23.03
N SER A 37 5.38 19.12 -24.02
CA SER A 37 5.96 20.00 -25.04
C SER A 37 5.98 21.49 -24.66
N ASP A 38 5.21 21.92 -23.66
CA ASP A 38 5.02 23.37 -23.35
C ASP A 38 5.87 23.92 -22.20
N THR A 39 7.03 23.33 -21.86
CA THR A 39 7.85 23.74 -20.72
C THR A 39 8.91 24.82 -21.05
N ALA A 40 8.60 25.81 -21.87
CA ALA A 40 9.60 26.74 -22.38
C ALA A 40 9.98 27.95 -21.47
N HIS A 41 9.40 28.11 -20.27
CA HIS A 41 9.66 29.31 -19.43
C HIS A 41 9.81 29.00 -17.93
N GLN A 42 10.85 28.21 -17.55
CA GLN A 42 11.36 28.22 -16.16
C GLN A 42 12.88 28.15 -16.14
N PRO A 43 13.60 28.92 -15.27
CA PRO A 43 15.07 29.06 -15.31
C PRO A 43 15.86 27.80 -14.88
N HIS A 44 15.21 26.68 -14.62
CA HIS A 44 15.80 25.34 -14.46
C HIS A 44 14.97 24.32 -15.27
N ALA A 45 14.80 24.61 -16.58
CA ALA A 45 14.08 23.73 -17.47
C ALA A 45 14.76 22.35 -17.54
N HIS A 46 14.18 21.38 -16.86
CA HIS A 46 14.57 19.99 -17.00
C HIS A 46 14.39 19.59 -18.45
N HIS A 47 15.47 19.09 -19.09
CA HIS A 47 15.40 18.66 -20.48
C HIS A 47 14.23 17.69 -20.66
N PRO A 48 13.25 17.93 -21.55
CA PRO A 48 12.00 17.16 -21.63
C PRO A 48 12.21 15.64 -21.73
N GLN A 49 13.28 15.21 -22.39
CA GLN A 49 13.66 13.79 -22.50
C GLN A 49 14.04 13.18 -21.14
N VAL A 50 14.68 13.92 -20.24
CA VAL A 50 15.04 13.43 -18.91
C VAL A 50 13.79 13.28 -18.05
N VAL A 51 12.88 14.25 -18.10
CA VAL A 51 11.59 14.19 -17.39
C VAL A 51 10.77 12.99 -17.86
N ARG A 52 10.61 12.81 -19.17
CA ARG A 52 9.88 11.67 -19.75
C ARG A 52 10.49 10.33 -19.34
N ARG A 53 11.81 10.21 -19.39
CA ARG A 53 12.52 9.00 -18.97
C ARG A 53 12.30 8.72 -17.48
N ASN A 54 12.50 9.72 -16.62
CA ASN A 54 12.30 9.57 -15.19
C ASN A 54 10.86 9.17 -14.86
N PHE A 55 9.87 9.75 -15.53
CA PHE A 55 8.46 9.38 -15.40
C PHE A 55 8.21 7.92 -15.74
N ILE A 56 8.66 7.46 -16.91
CA ILE A 56 8.50 6.07 -17.35
C ILE A 56 9.19 5.11 -16.38
N CYS A 57 10.45 5.41 -16.01
CA CYS A 57 11.20 4.59 -15.07
C CYS A 57 10.54 4.53 -13.69
N HIS A 58 9.94 5.63 -13.21
CA HIS A 58 9.20 5.66 -11.96
C HIS A 58 7.93 4.77 -12.00
N CYS A 59 7.19 4.80 -13.11
CA CYS A 59 6.02 3.94 -13.30
C CYS A 59 6.41 2.46 -13.32
N LEU A 60 7.44 2.11 -14.11
CA LEU A 60 7.93 0.74 -14.22
C LEU A 60 8.54 0.23 -12.91
N GLU A 61 9.36 1.06 -12.26
CA GLU A 61 9.94 0.72 -10.95
C GLU A 61 8.87 0.30 -9.97
N GLY A 62 7.82 1.11 -9.83
CA GLY A 62 6.75 0.78 -8.89
C GLY A 62 5.87 -0.37 -9.31
N GLY A 63 5.56 -0.45 -10.60
CA GLY A 63 4.79 -1.54 -11.15
C GLY A 63 5.49 -2.88 -10.94
N PHE A 64 6.78 -2.98 -11.25
CA PHE A 64 7.57 -4.19 -11.04
C PHE A 64 7.79 -4.50 -9.56
N TYR A 65 8.00 -3.49 -8.70
CA TYR A 65 8.16 -3.72 -7.27
C TYR A 65 6.92 -4.35 -6.64
N MET A 66 5.79 -3.67 -6.77
CA MET A 66 4.54 -4.14 -6.18
C MET A 66 3.96 -5.36 -6.90
N GLY A 67 4.18 -5.45 -8.22
CA GLY A 67 3.83 -6.63 -9.02
C GLY A 67 4.69 -7.85 -8.64
N GLY A 68 5.97 -7.66 -8.32
CA GLY A 68 6.82 -8.72 -7.80
C GLY A 68 6.34 -9.23 -6.44
N VAL A 69 5.94 -8.33 -5.54
CA VAL A 69 5.36 -8.70 -4.24
C VAL A 69 4.05 -9.48 -4.41
N ALA A 70 3.30 -9.27 -5.48
CA ALA A 70 2.04 -9.98 -5.71
C ALA A 70 2.21 -11.49 -5.92
N PHE A 71 3.40 -11.99 -6.33
CA PHE A 71 3.69 -13.43 -6.39
C PHE A 71 3.80 -14.07 -5.00
N LEU A 72 4.02 -13.26 -3.98
CA LEU A 72 4.09 -13.66 -2.57
C LEU A 72 3.06 -12.83 -1.77
N GLN A 73 1.84 -12.72 -2.32
CA GLN A 73 0.78 -11.90 -1.75
C GLN A 73 0.65 -12.13 -0.23
N PRO A 74 0.89 -11.09 0.60
CA PRO A 74 0.91 -11.25 2.06
C PRO A 74 -0.42 -11.71 2.65
N GLU A 75 -1.52 -11.40 1.96
CA GLU A 75 -2.88 -11.74 2.39
C GLU A 75 -3.36 -13.11 1.91
N THR A 76 -2.64 -13.74 0.94
CA THR A 76 -3.15 -14.96 0.28
C THR A 76 -2.09 -16.06 0.29
N VAL A 77 -0.97 -15.83 -0.40
CA VAL A 77 0.08 -16.85 -0.63
C VAL A 77 0.92 -17.10 0.62
N MET A 78 1.37 -16.03 1.29
CA MET A 78 2.24 -16.17 2.47
C MET A 78 1.58 -16.89 3.65
N PRO A 79 0.30 -16.65 4.01
CA PRO A 79 -0.38 -17.41 5.06
C PRO A 79 -0.41 -18.91 4.79
N LYS A 80 -0.73 -19.32 3.56
CA LYS A 80 -0.80 -20.73 3.18
C LYS A 80 0.57 -21.40 3.18
N MET A 81 1.60 -20.73 2.65
CA MET A 81 2.97 -21.23 2.71
C MET A 81 3.46 -21.42 4.15
N VAL A 82 3.18 -20.45 5.05
CA VAL A 82 3.53 -20.55 6.46
C VAL A 82 2.79 -21.71 7.14
N GLU A 83 1.53 -21.94 6.81
CA GLU A 83 0.76 -23.10 7.29
C GLU A 83 1.43 -24.41 6.87
N GLN A 84 1.83 -24.56 5.62
CA GLN A 84 2.49 -25.76 5.10
C GLN A 84 3.85 -26.04 5.75
N LEU A 85 4.56 -24.97 6.16
CA LEU A 85 5.83 -25.10 6.91
C LEU A 85 5.61 -25.31 8.42
N GLY A 86 4.40 -25.68 8.85
CA GLY A 86 4.07 -25.94 10.25
C GLY A 86 3.97 -24.69 11.13
N GLY A 87 3.78 -23.51 10.53
CA GLY A 87 3.64 -22.25 11.25
C GLY A 87 2.37 -22.20 12.10
N ARG A 88 2.50 -21.71 13.34
CA ARG A 88 1.36 -21.52 14.25
C ARG A 88 0.46 -20.37 13.79
N SER A 89 -0.82 -20.41 14.16
CA SER A 89 -1.81 -19.37 13.82
C SER A 89 -1.35 -17.94 14.11
N ALA A 90 -0.58 -17.74 15.19
CA ALA A 90 -0.02 -16.42 15.53
C ALA A 90 0.96 -15.90 14.46
N ILE A 91 1.78 -16.79 13.87
CA ILE A 91 2.72 -16.43 12.80
C ILE A 91 1.96 -16.16 11.50
N ILE A 92 1.00 -17.02 11.16
CA ILE A 92 0.12 -16.85 9.99
C ILE A 92 -0.59 -15.49 10.05
N ALA A 93 -1.11 -15.15 11.23
CA ALA A 93 -1.87 -13.91 11.44
C ALA A 93 -1.07 -12.64 11.13
N ILE A 94 0.20 -12.59 11.51
CA ILE A 94 1.02 -11.38 11.36
C ILE A 94 1.60 -11.18 9.95
N MET A 95 1.53 -12.19 9.07
CA MET A 95 2.16 -12.14 7.74
C MET A 95 1.77 -10.90 6.92
N PRO A 96 0.49 -10.49 6.83
CA PRO A 96 0.12 -9.28 6.09
C PRO A 96 0.68 -7.98 6.68
N ALA A 97 1.01 -7.98 7.98
CA ALA A 97 1.49 -6.81 8.70
C ALA A 97 3.01 -6.67 8.74
N ILE A 98 3.76 -7.76 8.61
CA ILE A 98 5.22 -7.77 8.85
C ILE A 98 5.96 -6.77 7.95
N LEU A 99 5.76 -6.85 6.64
CA LEU A 99 6.46 -5.98 5.67
C LEU A 99 6.14 -4.49 5.90
N PRO A 100 4.85 -4.04 5.91
CA PRO A 100 4.53 -2.63 6.09
C PRO A 100 4.91 -2.11 7.49
N ALA A 101 4.84 -2.93 8.53
CA ALA A 101 5.27 -2.55 9.87
C ALA A 101 6.78 -2.32 9.95
N ALA A 102 7.57 -3.25 9.43
CA ALA A 102 9.03 -3.14 9.39
C ALA A 102 9.48 -1.90 8.57
N PHE A 103 8.81 -1.64 7.44
CA PHE A 103 9.03 -0.45 6.62
C PHE A 103 8.85 0.86 7.39
N ALA A 104 7.74 0.99 8.10
CA ALA A 104 7.43 2.20 8.83
C ALA A 104 8.32 2.40 10.06
N MET A 105 8.70 1.32 10.74
CA MET A 105 9.61 1.38 11.88
C MET A 105 10.98 1.94 11.51
N ALA A 106 11.61 1.43 10.46
CA ALA A 106 12.95 1.85 10.07
C ALA A 106 12.98 3.30 9.54
N GLY A 107 11.97 3.73 8.78
CA GLY A 107 11.90 5.06 8.19
C GLY A 107 11.96 6.19 9.22
N LEU A 108 11.36 6.00 10.39
CA LEU A 108 11.33 7.00 11.46
C LEU A 108 12.74 7.35 11.98
N PHE A 109 13.62 6.35 12.11
CA PHE A 109 14.96 6.53 12.68
C PHE A 109 15.98 7.05 11.68
N VAL A 110 15.73 6.89 10.39
CA VAL A 110 16.70 7.20 9.32
C VAL A 110 16.54 8.62 8.77
N SER A 111 15.37 9.23 8.95
CA SER A 111 15.07 10.58 8.43
C SER A 111 16.20 11.62 8.66
N PRO A 112 16.78 11.77 9.87
CA PRO A 112 17.84 12.75 10.10
C PRO A 112 19.16 12.46 9.36
N LEU A 113 19.40 11.19 9.01
CA LEU A 113 20.59 10.81 8.23
C LEU A 113 20.38 11.16 6.74
N VAL A 114 19.18 10.95 6.24
CA VAL A 114 18.82 11.23 4.85
C VAL A 114 18.86 12.73 4.56
N GLU A 115 18.45 13.57 5.51
CA GLU A 115 18.51 15.04 5.38
C GLU A 115 19.93 15.58 5.12
N LYS A 116 20.96 14.84 5.54
CA LYS A 116 22.37 15.20 5.32
C LYS A 116 22.91 14.78 3.95
N LEU A 117 22.17 13.99 3.19
CA LEU A 117 22.62 13.50 1.91
C LEU A 117 22.58 14.59 0.84
N THR A 118 23.68 14.79 0.14
CA THR A 118 23.74 15.67 -1.04
C THR A 118 23.19 14.99 -2.30
N ARG A 119 23.33 13.65 -2.38
CA ARG A 119 22.81 12.82 -3.46
C ARG A 119 22.06 11.63 -2.88
N PHE A 120 20.82 11.43 -3.31
CA PHE A 120 19.96 10.36 -2.80
C PHE A 120 20.11 9.05 -3.58
N LYS A 121 20.42 9.13 -4.88
CA LYS A 121 20.46 7.96 -5.75
C LYS A 121 21.40 6.85 -5.27
N PRO A 122 22.65 7.11 -4.84
CA PRO A 122 23.54 6.04 -4.34
C PRO A 122 22.93 5.31 -3.12
N TRP A 123 22.36 6.06 -2.17
CA TRP A 123 21.68 5.50 -1.00
C TRP A 123 20.50 4.62 -1.41
N VAL A 124 19.63 5.15 -2.28
CA VAL A 124 18.44 4.45 -2.79
C VAL A 124 18.82 3.18 -3.56
N MET A 125 19.89 3.21 -4.36
CA MET A 125 20.36 2.04 -5.11
C MET A 125 20.92 0.96 -4.19
N THR A 126 21.72 1.33 -3.18
CA THR A 126 22.33 0.37 -2.24
C THR A 126 21.26 -0.30 -1.39
N PHE A 127 20.45 0.48 -0.67
CA PHE A 127 19.39 -0.09 0.19
C PHE A 127 18.28 -0.75 -0.63
N GLY A 128 18.01 -0.24 -1.83
CA GLY A 128 17.09 -0.85 -2.77
C GLY A 128 17.54 -2.26 -3.22
N LEU A 129 18.82 -2.49 -3.48
CA LEU A 129 19.34 -3.83 -3.79
C LEU A 129 19.27 -4.73 -2.57
N LEU A 130 19.82 -4.28 -1.44
CA LEU A 130 19.84 -5.06 -0.20
C LEU A 130 18.45 -5.49 0.25
N GLN A 131 17.42 -4.65 0.08
CA GLN A 131 16.03 -4.96 0.37
C GLN A 131 15.50 -6.17 -0.41
N ARG A 132 16.00 -6.41 -1.61
CA ARG A 132 15.53 -7.46 -2.51
C ARG A 132 16.19 -8.81 -2.28
N LEU A 133 17.43 -8.82 -1.75
CA LEU A 133 18.22 -10.04 -1.52
C LEU A 133 17.53 -11.07 -0.62
N PRO A 134 16.79 -10.73 0.45
CA PRO A 134 16.09 -11.73 1.26
C PRO A 134 15.17 -12.64 0.44
N TYR A 135 14.50 -12.12 -0.59
CA TYR A 135 13.63 -12.93 -1.46
C TYR A 135 14.43 -13.94 -2.30
N LEU A 136 15.62 -13.55 -2.79
CA LEU A 136 16.53 -14.47 -3.48
C LEU A 136 16.99 -15.57 -2.54
N VAL A 137 17.47 -15.18 -1.36
CA VAL A 137 17.97 -16.14 -0.35
C VAL A 137 16.89 -17.13 0.06
N ALA A 138 15.68 -16.63 0.36
CA ALA A 138 14.55 -17.49 0.69
C ALA A 138 14.21 -18.47 -0.44
N GLY A 139 14.15 -17.98 -1.69
CA GLY A 139 13.88 -18.81 -2.85
C GLY A 139 14.91 -19.91 -3.05
N LEU A 140 16.20 -19.59 -2.90
CA LEU A 140 17.28 -20.58 -3.01
C LEU A 140 17.25 -21.59 -1.86
N LEU A 141 17.04 -21.15 -0.62
CA LEU A 141 16.95 -22.06 0.53
C LEU A 141 15.75 -22.99 0.41
N LEU A 142 14.58 -22.48 0.01
CA LEU A 142 13.39 -23.30 -0.27
C LEU A 142 13.64 -24.31 -1.40
N TRP A 143 14.46 -23.98 -2.39
CA TRP A 143 14.76 -24.87 -3.51
C TRP A 143 15.73 -26.00 -3.12
N PHE A 144 16.79 -25.68 -2.37
CA PHE A 144 17.86 -26.63 -2.07
C PHE A 144 17.68 -27.41 -0.76
N MET A 145 16.98 -26.84 0.24
CA MET A 145 16.77 -27.45 1.54
C MET A 145 15.40 -28.13 1.61
N GLN A 146 15.23 -29.21 0.84
CA GLN A 146 13.98 -30.00 0.91
C GLN A 146 13.92 -30.68 2.29
N ASP A 147 12.71 -30.84 2.83
CA ASP A 147 12.43 -31.51 4.10
C ASP A 147 13.06 -30.86 5.37
N ALA A 148 13.44 -29.57 5.26
CA ALA A 148 14.02 -28.80 6.37
C ALA A 148 13.04 -27.73 6.95
N GLU A 149 11.77 -28.08 7.10
CA GLU A 149 10.67 -27.16 7.47
C GLU A 149 10.99 -26.32 8.71
N ALA A 150 11.61 -26.91 9.74
CA ALA A 150 11.95 -26.21 10.98
C ALA A 150 12.91 -25.02 10.77
N TRP A 151 13.81 -25.10 9.75
CA TRP A 151 14.74 -24.03 9.39
C TRP A 151 14.13 -23.06 8.36
N LEU A 152 13.24 -23.52 7.51
CA LEU A 152 12.65 -22.74 6.44
C LEU A 152 11.56 -21.80 6.94
N LEU A 153 10.79 -22.20 7.95
CA LEU A 153 9.76 -21.33 8.53
C LEU A 153 10.33 -19.98 9.02
N PRO A 154 11.40 -19.93 9.85
CA PRO A 154 12.04 -18.65 10.19
C PRO A 154 12.52 -17.86 8.98
N VAL A 155 13.10 -18.49 7.97
CA VAL A 155 13.59 -17.83 6.75
C VAL A 155 12.44 -17.13 6.04
N VAL A 156 11.32 -17.81 5.83
CA VAL A 156 10.13 -17.28 5.16
C VAL A 156 9.52 -16.10 5.92
N VAL A 157 9.43 -16.21 7.24
CA VAL A 157 8.90 -15.14 8.11
C VAL A 157 9.83 -13.93 8.18
N LEU A 158 11.14 -14.17 8.27
CA LEU A 158 12.14 -13.09 8.33
C LEU A 158 12.35 -12.37 6.99
N THR A 159 12.04 -13.02 5.87
CA THR A 159 12.19 -12.40 4.54
C THR A 159 11.44 -11.07 4.40
N PRO A 160 10.13 -10.98 4.61
CA PRO A 160 9.42 -9.70 4.53
C PRO A 160 9.82 -8.74 5.65
N PHE A 161 10.21 -9.23 6.83
CA PHE A 161 10.66 -8.39 7.93
C PHE A 161 11.98 -7.68 7.61
N ILE A 162 13.01 -8.42 7.20
CA ILE A 162 14.32 -7.87 6.84
C ILE A 162 14.20 -6.96 5.61
N SER A 163 13.46 -7.40 4.59
CA SER A 163 13.16 -6.59 3.42
C SER A 163 12.46 -5.28 3.81
N GLY A 164 11.48 -5.34 4.71
CA GLY A 164 10.77 -4.18 5.23
C GLY A 164 11.69 -3.20 5.97
N LEU A 165 12.53 -3.69 6.87
CA LEU A 165 13.49 -2.84 7.60
C LEU A 165 14.45 -2.13 6.65
N ILE A 166 15.06 -2.87 5.73
CA ILE A 166 16.01 -2.31 4.75
C ILE A 166 15.29 -1.32 3.82
N GLY A 167 14.08 -1.68 3.38
CA GLY A 167 13.25 -0.81 2.55
C GLY A 167 12.84 0.49 3.25
N GLY A 168 12.53 0.42 4.54
CA GLY A 168 12.25 1.60 5.37
C GLY A 168 13.44 2.55 5.48
N ILE A 169 14.68 2.01 5.52
CA ILE A 169 15.91 2.82 5.47
C ILE A 169 16.03 3.53 4.11
N GLY A 170 15.65 2.86 3.02
CA GLY A 170 15.76 3.41 1.66
C GLY A 170 14.64 4.39 1.28
N VAL A 171 13.42 4.18 1.80
CA VAL A 171 12.21 4.86 1.32
C VAL A 171 12.21 6.36 1.52
N VAL A 172 12.80 6.85 2.62
CA VAL A 172 12.86 8.29 2.92
C VAL A 172 13.67 9.02 1.84
N ALA A 173 14.86 8.51 1.51
CA ALA A 173 15.70 9.05 0.44
C ALA A 173 15.05 8.85 -0.95
N TRP A 174 14.35 7.74 -1.14
CA TRP A 174 13.63 7.46 -2.38
C TRP A 174 12.49 8.46 -2.62
N MET A 175 11.70 8.78 -1.60
CA MET A 175 10.64 9.78 -1.70
C MET A 175 11.21 11.15 -2.07
N GLU A 176 12.31 11.57 -1.44
CA GLU A 176 12.98 12.83 -1.74
C GLU A 176 13.53 12.82 -3.17
N MET A 177 14.15 11.73 -3.60
CA MET A 177 14.62 11.55 -4.97
C MET A 177 13.47 11.67 -5.99
N VAL A 178 12.35 10.99 -5.77
CA VAL A 178 11.18 11.02 -6.66
C VAL A 178 10.58 12.42 -6.76
N THR A 179 10.48 13.15 -5.64
CA THR A 179 9.94 14.53 -5.65
C THR A 179 10.78 15.49 -6.47
N ARG A 180 12.10 15.27 -6.56
CA ARG A 180 13.02 16.08 -7.39
C ARG A 180 13.03 15.68 -8.86
N MET A 181 12.81 14.39 -9.15
CA MET A 181 12.95 13.82 -10.50
C MET A 181 11.68 13.89 -11.32
N VAL A 182 10.51 13.90 -10.65
CA VAL A 182 9.19 13.92 -11.29
C VAL A 182 8.53 15.28 -11.02
N PRO A 183 8.32 16.11 -12.04
CA PRO A 183 7.70 17.42 -11.91
C PRO A 183 6.32 17.33 -11.24
N GLU A 184 6.00 18.33 -10.44
CA GLU A 184 4.78 18.37 -9.64
C GLU A 184 3.50 18.17 -10.47
N ARG A 185 3.45 18.76 -11.67
CA ARG A 185 2.32 18.70 -12.60
C ARG A 185 1.98 17.26 -13.04
N VAL A 186 2.97 16.39 -13.19
CA VAL A 186 2.77 15.00 -13.66
C VAL A 186 2.94 13.95 -12.54
N ARG A 187 3.24 14.38 -11.32
CA ARG A 187 3.49 13.48 -10.18
C ARG A 187 2.27 12.62 -9.84
N ALA A 188 1.07 13.23 -9.82
CA ALA A 188 -0.17 12.50 -9.58
C ALA A 188 -0.43 11.43 -10.67
N ALA A 189 -0.20 11.78 -11.94
CA ALA A 189 -0.32 10.82 -13.05
C ALA A 189 0.73 9.70 -12.95
N GLY A 190 1.95 10.01 -12.50
CA GLY A 190 3.00 9.01 -12.24
C GLY A 190 2.59 8.00 -11.17
N TRP A 191 1.99 8.45 -10.07
CA TRP A 191 1.46 7.56 -9.04
C TRP A 191 0.32 6.68 -9.56
N ALA A 192 -0.62 7.26 -10.31
CA ALA A 192 -1.72 6.51 -10.90
C ALA A 192 -1.21 5.43 -11.87
N ALA A 193 -0.31 5.80 -12.79
CA ALA A 193 0.29 4.86 -13.74
C ALA A 193 1.05 3.73 -13.04
N ARG A 194 1.78 4.04 -11.95
CA ARG A 194 2.47 3.06 -11.12
C ARG A 194 1.50 2.01 -10.53
N TYR A 195 0.36 2.45 -9.99
CA TYR A 195 -0.66 1.54 -9.44
C TYR A 195 -1.38 0.72 -10.50
N ILE A 196 -1.64 1.30 -11.67
CA ILE A 196 -2.22 0.57 -12.80
C ILE A 196 -1.24 -0.52 -13.28
N THR A 197 0.04 -0.19 -13.46
CA THR A 197 1.06 -1.17 -13.84
C THR A 197 1.19 -2.29 -12.81
N GLN A 198 1.18 -1.97 -11.52
CA GLN A 198 1.15 -2.94 -10.43
C GLN A 198 -0.05 -3.89 -10.56
N ALA A 199 -1.24 -3.35 -10.75
CA ALA A 199 -2.45 -4.16 -10.79
C ALA A 199 -2.51 -5.07 -12.02
N CYS A 200 -2.02 -4.60 -13.19
CA CYS A 200 -1.88 -5.43 -14.38
C CYS A 200 -0.92 -6.61 -14.16
N ILE A 201 0.24 -6.35 -13.54
CA ILE A 201 1.20 -7.41 -13.22
C ILE A 201 0.60 -8.35 -12.15
N GLY A 202 -0.10 -7.81 -11.14
CA GLY A 202 -0.75 -8.60 -10.09
C GLY A 202 -1.82 -9.55 -10.62
N MET A 203 -2.62 -9.14 -11.61
CA MET A 203 -3.55 -10.04 -12.28
C MET A 203 -2.83 -11.20 -12.99
N GLY A 204 -1.76 -10.88 -13.71
CA GLY A 204 -0.92 -11.90 -14.36
C GLY A 204 -0.21 -12.81 -13.34
N ALA A 205 0.20 -12.27 -12.20
CA ALA A 205 0.82 -13.02 -11.12
C ALA A 205 -0.12 -14.13 -10.61
N GLY A 206 -1.43 -13.88 -10.49
CA GLY A 206 -2.38 -14.91 -10.07
C GLY A 206 -2.39 -16.12 -11.01
N ALA A 207 -2.40 -15.89 -12.34
CA ALA A 207 -2.32 -16.99 -13.32
C ALA A 207 -0.99 -17.75 -13.21
N VAL A 208 0.13 -17.05 -13.01
CA VAL A 208 1.44 -17.69 -12.84
C VAL A 208 1.51 -18.49 -11.54
N ILE A 209 0.98 -17.96 -10.42
CA ILE A 209 0.88 -18.68 -9.15
C ILE A 209 0.13 -19.99 -9.34
N GLN A 210 -1.02 -19.95 -9.99
CA GLN A 210 -1.82 -21.15 -10.28
C GLN A 210 -1.02 -22.18 -11.08
N GLN A 211 -0.36 -21.74 -12.16
CA GLN A 211 0.44 -22.62 -13.01
C GLN A 211 1.62 -23.24 -12.22
N VAL A 212 2.36 -22.42 -11.46
CA VAL A 212 3.51 -22.90 -10.68
C VAL A 212 3.08 -23.92 -9.65
N LEU A 213 2.05 -23.63 -8.84
CA LEU A 213 1.59 -24.52 -7.77
C LEU A 213 0.87 -25.78 -8.29
N THR A 214 0.32 -25.73 -9.53
CA THR A 214 -0.23 -26.92 -10.19
C THR A 214 0.87 -27.88 -10.61
N HIS A 215 1.99 -27.38 -11.17
CA HIS A 215 3.07 -28.24 -11.67
C HIS A 215 4.12 -28.59 -10.63
N ALA A 216 4.28 -27.74 -9.61
CA ALA A 216 5.22 -27.93 -8.51
C ALA A 216 4.53 -27.57 -7.18
N PRO A 217 3.65 -28.43 -6.66
CA PRO A 217 2.96 -28.16 -5.39
C PRO A 217 3.93 -28.12 -4.21
N GLY A 218 3.55 -27.43 -3.15
CA GLY A 218 4.31 -27.37 -1.90
C GLY A 218 5.57 -26.51 -2.00
N GLN A 219 6.57 -26.88 -1.22
CA GLN A 219 7.80 -26.10 -1.00
C GLN A 219 8.50 -25.67 -2.30
N ARG A 220 8.57 -26.55 -3.31
CA ARG A 220 9.21 -26.23 -4.61
C ARG A 220 8.49 -25.13 -5.35
N GLY A 221 7.17 -25.14 -5.35
CA GLY A 221 6.36 -24.08 -5.97
C GLY A 221 6.61 -22.73 -5.31
N TYR A 222 6.60 -22.69 -4.00
CA TYR A 222 6.91 -21.46 -3.26
C TYR A 222 8.35 -20.99 -3.46
N ALA A 223 9.32 -21.90 -3.65
CA ALA A 223 10.67 -21.54 -4.05
C ALA A 223 10.68 -20.79 -5.40
N VAL A 224 9.98 -21.35 -6.40
CA VAL A 224 9.84 -20.72 -7.72
C VAL A 224 9.18 -19.36 -7.62
N LEU A 225 8.10 -19.22 -6.83
CA LEU A 225 7.41 -17.94 -6.63
C LEU A 225 8.33 -16.87 -5.99
N HIS A 226 9.21 -17.26 -5.03
CA HIS A 226 10.21 -16.34 -4.47
C HIS A 226 11.23 -15.88 -5.52
N LEU A 227 11.69 -16.78 -6.37
CA LEU A 227 12.65 -16.46 -7.44
C LEU A 227 12.02 -15.57 -8.51
N ILE A 228 10.75 -15.81 -8.88
CA ILE A 228 10.00 -14.95 -9.80
C ILE A 228 9.80 -13.57 -9.15
N ALA A 229 9.37 -13.52 -7.89
CA ALA A 229 9.24 -12.27 -7.14
C ALA A 229 10.56 -11.49 -7.15
N PHE A 230 11.68 -12.16 -6.85
CA PHE A 230 13.01 -11.55 -6.91
C PHE A 230 13.35 -11.01 -8.30
N ALA A 231 13.03 -11.74 -9.37
CA ALA A 231 13.28 -11.29 -10.75
C ALA A 231 12.51 -9.98 -11.05
N PHE A 232 11.24 -9.89 -10.67
CA PHE A 232 10.47 -8.66 -10.82
C PHE A 232 10.99 -7.52 -9.94
N LEU A 233 11.39 -7.82 -8.71
CA LEU A 233 12.02 -6.86 -7.80
C LEU A 233 13.36 -6.36 -8.38
N LEU A 234 14.14 -7.21 -9.03
CA LEU A 234 15.37 -6.83 -9.72
C LEU A 234 15.09 -5.94 -10.94
N LEU A 235 14.06 -6.25 -11.74
CA LEU A 235 13.62 -5.38 -12.83
C LEU A 235 13.20 -4.00 -12.32
N SER A 236 12.52 -3.94 -11.18
CA SER A 236 12.22 -2.68 -10.49
C SER A 236 13.50 -1.92 -10.15
N TRP A 237 14.50 -2.57 -9.57
CA TRP A 237 15.77 -1.94 -9.22
C TRP A 237 16.54 -1.46 -10.46
N ILE A 238 16.54 -2.24 -11.54
CA ILE A 238 17.14 -1.86 -12.82
C ILE A 238 16.42 -0.62 -13.38
N SER A 239 15.08 -0.61 -13.34
CA SER A 239 14.29 0.55 -13.79
C SER A 239 14.66 1.82 -13.00
N GLN A 240 14.88 1.68 -11.69
CA GLN A 240 15.34 2.76 -10.82
C GLN A 240 16.75 3.24 -11.17
N ALA A 241 17.66 2.33 -11.57
CA ALA A 241 19.02 2.67 -11.98
C ALA A 241 19.05 3.59 -13.20
N PHE A 242 18.07 3.49 -14.10
CA PHE A 242 17.96 4.37 -15.27
C PHE A 242 17.43 5.78 -14.96
N MET A 243 16.87 6.03 -13.78
CA MET A 243 16.49 7.38 -13.38
C MET A 243 17.72 8.29 -13.25
N ARG A 244 17.62 9.54 -13.70
CA ARG A 244 18.68 10.57 -13.52
C ARG A 244 18.29 11.51 -12.39
N GLU A 245 19.06 11.51 -11.33
CA GLU A 245 18.94 12.50 -10.27
C GLU A 245 19.42 13.85 -10.78
N LEU A 246 18.56 14.84 -10.68
CA LEU A 246 18.87 16.22 -11.04
C LEU A 246 19.46 16.89 -9.79
N THR A 247 20.69 17.37 -9.92
CA THR A 247 21.42 18.01 -8.82
C THR A 247 20.82 19.39 -8.57
N ALA A 248 19.83 19.48 -7.69
CA ALA A 248 19.47 20.77 -7.13
C ALA A 248 20.41 21.06 -5.96
N ALA A 249 20.85 22.30 -5.83
CA ALA A 249 21.59 22.74 -4.66
C ALA A 249 20.70 22.51 -3.42
N HIS A 250 21.04 21.49 -2.65
CA HIS A 250 20.34 21.19 -1.41
C HIS A 250 20.92 22.08 -0.32
N HIS A 251 20.21 23.11 0.05
CA HIS A 251 20.53 23.87 1.24
C HIS A 251 20.02 23.06 2.45
N TYR A 252 20.92 22.30 3.04
CA TYR A 252 20.67 21.64 4.31
C TYR A 252 20.47 22.73 5.38
N HIS A 253 19.25 22.82 5.88
CA HIS A 253 18.95 23.57 7.09
C HIS A 253 18.90 22.57 8.25
N PRO A 254 19.95 22.52 9.10
CA PRO A 254 19.94 21.65 10.26
C PRO A 254 18.74 22.00 11.13
N PRO A 255 17.95 21.00 11.59
CA PRO A 255 16.87 21.26 12.51
C PRO A 255 17.44 21.93 13.77
N THR A 256 16.89 23.09 14.13
CA THR A 256 17.27 23.83 15.35
C THR A 256 16.78 23.06 16.56
N GLY A 257 17.61 22.18 17.12
CA GLY A 257 17.30 21.46 18.35
C GLY A 257 17.75 20.00 18.39
N SER A 258 17.68 19.41 19.59
CA SER A 258 17.97 17.99 19.77
C SER A 258 16.83 17.13 19.20
N TYR A 259 17.16 16.15 18.37
CA TYR A 259 16.23 15.16 17.81
C TYR A 259 15.39 14.47 18.92
N TRP A 260 15.99 14.16 20.04
CA TRP A 260 15.29 13.57 21.17
C TRP A 260 14.27 14.51 21.81
N ARG A 261 14.55 15.81 21.86
CA ARG A 261 13.59 16.82 22.35
C ARG A 261 12.41 16.94 21.40
N TYR A 262 12.66 16.91 20.10
CA TYR A 262 11.61 16.87 19.08
C TYR A 262 10.71 15.63 19.27
N LEU A 263 11.30 14.42 19.38
CA LEU A 263 10.52 13.19 19.58
C LEU A 263 9.68 13.22 20.87
N LYS A 264 10.24 13.71 21.97
CA LYS A 264 9.51 13.85 23.25
C LYS A 264 8.35 14.84 23.18
N GLY A 265 8.39 15.82 22.31
CA GLY A 265 7.32 16.81 22.11
C GLY A 265 6.16 16.30 21.25
N LEU A 266 6.37 15.24 20.46
CA LEU A 266 5.38 14.72 19.52
C LEU A 266 4.05 14.30 20.19
N PRO A 267 4.04 13.53 21.30
CA PRO A 267 2.79 13.14 21.95
C PRO A 267 1.94 14.32 22.38
N GLY A 268 2.56 15.38 22.93
CA GLY A 268 1.86 16.62 23.32
C GLY A 268 1.25 17.35 22.10
N LEU A 269 1.97 17.35 20.96
CA LEU A 269 1.48 17.93 19.72
C LEU A 269 0.23 17.19 19.22
N LEU A 270 0.23 15.87 19.31
CA LEU A 270 -0.91 15.04 18.90
C LEU A 270 -2.09 15.18 19.87
N ALA A 271 -1.83 15.21 21.18
CA ALA A 271 -2.84 15.39 22.22
C ALA A 271 -3.60 16.72 22.07
N ALA A 272 -2.95 17.75 21.54
CA ALA A 272 -3.57 19.04 21.24
C ALA A 272 -4.55 19.01 20.05
N GLN A 273 -4.66 17.87 19.34
CA GLN A 273 -5.47 17.74 18.12
C GLN A 273 -6.56 16.65 18.28
N PRO A 274 -7.73 16.95 18.90
CA PRO A 274 -8.76 15.94 19.21
C PRO A 274 -9.29 15.20 17.95
N ARG A 275 -9.33 15.87 16.79
CA ARG A 275 -9.77 15.26 15.52
C ARG A 275 -8.80 14.17 15.06
N LEU A 276 -7.48 14.37 15.25
CA LEU A 276 -6.46 13.38 14.90
C LEU A 276 -6.45 12.20 15.89
N LEU A 277 -6.73 12.43 17.17
CA LEU A 277 -6.91 11.35 18.15
C LEU A 277 -8.11 10.45 17.77
N ARG A 278 -9.23 11.05 17.32
CA ARG A 278 -10.37 10.27 16.80
C ARG A 278 -9.99 9.49 15.54
N LEU A 279 -9.19 10.07 14.64
CA LEU A 279 -8.70 9.35 13.47
C LEU A 279 -7.82 8.15 13.84
N ILE A 280 -6.98 8.26 14.88
CA ILE A 280 -6.22 7.13 15.42
C ILE A 280 -7.19 6.04 15.92
N ALA A 281 -8.21 6.40 16.69
CA ALA A 281 -9.21 5.45 17.15
C ALA A 281 -9.96 4.77 15.99
N VAL A 282 -10.27 5.51 14.91
CA VAL A 282 -10.82 4.97 13.65
C VAL A 282 -9.88 3.95 13.02
N ARG A 283 -8.56 4.20 13.02
CA ARG A 283 -7.57 3.27 12.49
C ARG A 283 -7.51 1.98 13.31
N PHE A 284 -7.45 2.09 14.63
CA PHE A 284 -7.42 0.92 15.51
C PHE A 284 -8.68 0.05 15.39
N THR A 285 -9.84 0.67 15.28
CA THR A 285 -11.12 -0.05 15.12
C THR A 285 -11.42 -0.43 13.68
N GLY A 286 -10.82 0.24 12.70
CA GLY A 286 -11.09 0.04 11.28
C GLY A 286 -10.28 -1.04 10.60
N MET A 287 -9.36 -1.69 11.28
CA MET A 287 -8.48 -2.72 10.70
C MET A 287 -9.11 -4.12 10.63
N GLY A 288 -10.45 -4.21 10.63
CA GLY A 288 -11.19 -5.48 10.61
C GLY A 288 -10.79 -6.40 9.45
N TYR A 289 -10.51 -5.85 8.26
CA TYR A 289 -10.01 -6.65 7.14
C TYR A 289 -8.77 -7.46 7.51
N LEU A 290 -7.83 -6.87 8.25
CA LEU A 290 -6.55 -7.51 8.59
C LEU A 290 -6.70 -8.63 9.64
N MET A 291 -7.75 -8.59 10.45
CA MET A 291 -8.06 -9.71 11.36
C MET A 291 -8.44 -10.96 10.59
N VAL A 292 -9.19 -10.81 9.50
CA VAL A 292 -9.79 -11.91 8.72
C VAL A 292 -8.85 -12.42 7.63
N VAL A 293 -8.14 -11.51 6.96
CA VAL A 293 -7.48 -11.78 5.69
C VAL A 293 -6.40 -12.87 5.81
N SER A 294 -5.68 -12.93 6.93
CA SER A 294 -4.64 -13.93 7.17
C SER A 294 -5.16 -15.37 7.17
N PHE A 295 -6.43 -15.56 7.53
CA PHE A 295 -7.05 -16.88 7.62
C PHE A 295 -8.04 -17.15 6.48
N LEU A 296 -8.35 -16.16 5.66
CA LEU A 296 -9.36 -16.27 4.60
C LEU A 296 -8.98 -17.33 3.56
N THR A 297 -7.70 -17.33 3.10
CA THR A 297 -7.21 -18.32 2.12
C THR A 297 -7.30 -19.74 2.68
N LEU A 298 -6.82 -19.91 3.91
CA LEU A 298 -6.84 -21.21 4.59
C LEU A 298 -8.28 -21.71 4.72
N HIS A 299 -9.17 -20.85 5.22
CA HIS A 299 -10.58 -21.18 5.40
C HIS A 299 -11.26 -21.50 4.06
N ALA A 300 -11.01 -20.72 3.02
CA ALA A 300 -11.59 -20.92 1.69
C ALA A 300 -11.15 -22.25 1.07
N LEU A 301 -9.85 -22.56 1.09
CA LEU A 301 -9.32 -23.80 0.53
C LEU A 301 -9.76 -25.03 1.33
N HIS A 302 -9.73 -24.98 2.66
CA HIS A 302 -10.20 -26.07 3.51
C HIS A 302 -11.69 -26.32 3.35
N THR A 303 -12.53 -25.27 3.33
CA THR A 303 -13.98 -25.41 3.20
C THR A 303 -14.40 -25.97 1.84
N THR A 304 -13.67 -25.61 0.78
CA THR A 304 -14.00 -26.01 -0.59
C THR A 304 -13.27 -27.28 -1.05
N GLY A 305 -12.30 -27.79 -0.26
CA GLY A 305 -11.46 -28.92 -0.63
C GLY A 305 -10.59 -28.68 -1.86
N ARG A 306 -10.27 -27.41 -2.14
CA ARG A 306 -9.50 -27.02 -3.33
C ARG A 306 -7.99 -27.06 -3.09
N PRO A 307 -7.22 -27.36 -4.14
CA PRO A 307 -5.76 -27.35 -4.06
C PRO A 307 -5.21 -25.92 -3.86
N GLU A 308 -3.99 -25.84 -3.34
CA GLU A 308 -3.27 -24.56 -3.13
C GLU A 308 -3.11 -23.73 -4.41
N ALA A 309 -3.01 -24.38 -5.57
CA ALA A 309 -2.92 -23.70 -6.87
C ALA A 309 -4.06 -22.69 -7.11
N ASP A 310 -5.22 -22.92 -6.51
CA ASP A 310 -6.39 -22.04 -6.63
C ASP A 310 -6.21 -20.69 -5.91
N GLU A 311 -5.14 -20.50 -5.11
CA GLU A 311 -4.74 -19.19 -4.56
C GLU A 311 -4.52 -18.15 -5.66
N GLY A 312 -4.06 -18.58 -6.83
CA GLY A 312 -3.88 -17.71 -7.98
C GLY A 312 -5.17 -17.01 -8.43
N HIS A 313 -6.32 -17.71 -8.35
CA HIS A 313 -7.63 -17.09 -8.61
C HIS A 313 -7.92 -15.97 -7.61
N PHE A 314 -7.66 -16.19 -6.32
CA PHE A 314 -7.88 -15.21 -5.28
C PHE A 314 -7.03 -13.96 -5.50
N VAL A 315 -5.74 -14.12 -5.83
CA VAL A 315 -4.83 -13.02 -6.15
C VAL A 315 -5.33 -12.24 -7.38
N THR A 316 -5.75 -12.93 -8.43
CA THR A 316 -6.30 -12.29 -9.64
C THR A 316 -7.51 -11.44 -9.32
N PHE A 317 -8.52 -12.01 -8.65
CA PHE A 317 -9.77 -11.30 -8.36
C PHE A 317 -9.58 -10.17 -7.34
N GLN A 318 -8.67 -10.32 -6.37
CA GLN A 318 -8.29 -9.25 -5.46
C GLN A 318 -7.69 -8.05 -6.21
N ASN A 319 -6.82 -8.29 -7.21
CA ASN A 319 -6.25 -7.22 -8.02
C ASN A 319 -7.28 -6.55 -8.94
N ILE A 320 -8.24 -7.31 -9.51
CA ILE A 320 -9.37 -6.73 -10.25
C ILE A 320 -10.19 -5.81 -9.35
N GLY A 321 -10.50 -6.27 -8.13
CA GLY A 321 -11.18 -5.46 -7.12
C GLY A 321 -10.41 -4.19 -6.78
N THR A 322 -9.10 -4.29 -6.62
CA THR A 322 -8.21 -3.14 -6.37
C THR A 322 -8.28 -2.10 -7.49
N ILE A 323 -8.30 -2.52 -8.76
CA ILE A 323 -8.43 -1.60 -9.90
C ILE A 323 -9.76 -0.85 -9.84
N LEU A 324 -10.87 -1.57 -9.69
CA LEU A 324 -12.20 -0.95 -9.67
C LEU A 324 -12.39 -0.10 -8.41
N GLY A 325 -11.87 -0.53 -7.27
CA GLY A 325 -11.84 0.25 -6.03
C GLY A 325 -11.04 1.55 -6.20
N SER A 326 -9.93 1.53 -6.94
CA SER A 326 -9.12 2.72 -7.20
C SER A 326 -9.82 3.74 -8.09
N LEU A 327 -10.56 3.28 -9.11
CA LEU A 327 -11.36 4.14 -9.97
C LEU A 327 -12.50 4.82 -9.19
N LEU A 328 -13.21 4.06 -8.36
CA LEU A 328 -14.25 4.61 -7.49
C LEU A 328 -13.67 5.57 -6.45
N ALA A 329 -12.51 5.22 -5.85
CA ALA A 329 -11.84 6.08 -4.88
C ALA A 329 -11.42 7.42 -5.48
N ALA A 330 -10.94 7.43 -6.72
CA ALA A 330 -10.58 8.66 -7.43
C ALA A 330 -11.81 9.54 -7.68
N TRP A 331 -12.89 8.95 -8.17
CA TRP A 331 -14.12 9.68 -8.45
C TRP A 331 -14.81 10.19 -7.16
N LEU A 332 -15.06 9.29 -6.20
CA LEU A 332 -15.75 9.62 -4.96
C LEU A 332 -14.92 10.52 -4.05
N GLY A 333 -13.60 10.29 -3.99
CA GLY A 333 -12.68 11.13 -3.22
C GLY A 333 -12.59 12.56 -3.74
N TYR A 334 -12.70 12.76 -5.06
CA TYR A 334 -12.79 14.10 -5.64
C TYR A 334 -14.06 14.83 -5.23
N HIS A 335 -15.22 14.16 -5.26
CA HIS A 335 -16.52 14.79 -5.01
C HIS A 335 -16.86 14.89 -3.51
N SER A 336 -16.52 13.87 -2.72
CA SER A 336 -17.06 13.70 -1.36
C SER A 336 -16.02 13.64 -0.23
N GLY A 337 -14.71 13.64 -0.57
CA GLY A 337 -13.63 13.63 0.44
C GLY A 337 -13.30 12.29 1.07
N GLY A 338 -12.29 12.30 1.95
CA GLY A 338 -11.70 11.09 2.55
C GLY A 338 -12.61 10.40 3.56
N LYS A 339 -13.43 11.13 4.28
CA LYS A 339 -14.35 10.58 5.29
C LYS A 339 -15.39 9.65 4.67
N VAL A 340 -15.99 10.03 3.55
CA VAL A 340 -17.00 9.22 2.85
C VAL A 340 -16.39 7.93 2.33
N LEU A 341 -15.17 8.00 1.78
CA LEU A 341 -14.43 6.81 1.33
C LEU A 341 -14.18 5.82 2.47
N LEU A 342 -13.76 6.31 3.65
CA LEU A 342 -13.54 5.47 4.82
C LEU A 342 -14.85 4.83 5.32
N ILE A 343 -15.94 5.58 5.41
CA ILE A 343 -17.24 5.02 5.81
C ILE A 343 -17.65 3.93 4.83
N LEU A 344 -17.55 4.18 3.53
CA LEU A 344 -17.89 3.18 2.50
C LEU A 344 -17.01 1.93 2.63
N SER A 345 -15.70 2.09 2.82
CA SER A 345 -14.78 0.96 3.04
C SER A 345 -15.20 0.13 4.28
N ARG A 346 -15.60 0.78 5.39
CA ARG A 346 -16.06 0.06 6.59
C ARG A 346 -17.37 -0.68 6.36
N VAL A 347 -18.31 -0.08 5.64
CA VAL A 347 -19.56 -0.77 5.24
C VAL A 347 -19.25 -2.00 4.39
N ILE A 348 -18.37 -1.86 3.41
CA ILE A 348 -17.92 -2.97 2.56
C ILE A 348 -17.24 -4.06 3.40
N CYS A 349 -16.42 -3.67 4.42
CA CYS A 349 -15.81 -4.63 5.32
C CYS A 349 -16.87 -5.44 6.12
N VAL A 350 -17.91 -4.79 6.62
CA VAL A 350 -19.01 -5.49 7.31
C VAL A 350 -19.71 -6.48 6.36
N VAL A 351 -20.05 -6.03 5.15
CA VAL A 351 -20.65 -6.89 4.12
C VAL A 351 -19.73 -8.06 3.77
N PHE A 352 -18.44 -7.81 3.59
CA PHE A 352 -17.42 -8.83 3.35
C PHE A 352 -17.36 -9.86 4.49
N CYS A 353 -17.32 -9.41 5.75
CA CYS A 353 -17.28 -10.31 6.90
C CYS A 353 -18.54 -11.20 6.99
N VAL A 354 -19.71 -10.64 6.73
CA VAL A 354 -20.96 -11.41 6.66
C VAL A 354 -20.91 -12.41 5.50
N TRP A 355 -20.47 -11.95 4.32
CA TRP A 355 -20.38 -12.80 3.13
C TRP A 355 -19.49 -14.02 3.35
N VAL A 356 -18.29 -13.84 3.90
CA VAL A 356 -17.34 -14.96 4.13
C VAL A 356 -17.83 -15.93 5.21
N CYS A 357 -18.76 -15.52 6.07
CA CYS A 357 -19.38 -16.41 7.04
C CYS A 357 -20.48 -17.31 6.45
N VAL A 358 -21.14 -16.87 5.37
CA VAL A 358 -22.27 -17.61 4.78
C VAL A 358 -21.92 -18.35 3.49
N THR A 359 -20.78 -18.02 2.87
CA THR A 359 -20.37 -18.67 1.63
C THR A 359 -19.61 -19.97 1.89
N HIS A 360 -19.91 -21.01 1.08
CA HIS A 360 -19.23 -22.31 1.12
C HIS A 360 -18.73 -22.74 -0.26
N SER A 361 -18.93 -21.91 -1.28
CA SER A 361 -18.54 -22.21 -2.65
C SER A 361 -17.23 -21.51 -3.03
N PHE A 362 -16.45 -22.12 -3.90
CA PHE A 362 -15.21 -21.54 -4.43
C PHE A 362 -15.47 -20.19 -5.12
N SER A 363 -16.52 -20.10 -5.94
CA SER A 363 -16.92 -18.84 -6.59
C SER A 363 -17.31 -17.76 -5.59
N GLY A 364 -17.95 -18.13 -4.47
CA GLY A 364 -18.29 -17.21 -3.40
C GLY A 364 -17.05 -16.65 -2.71
N PHE A 365 -16.03 -17.46 -2.43
CA PHE A 365 -14.76 -16.99 -1.89
C PHE A 365 -13.98 -16.14 -2.91
N THR A 366 -13.98 -16.53 -4.20
CA THR A 366 -13.37 -15.73 -5.26
C THR A 366 -14.01 -14.33 -5.35
N ALA A 367 -15.34 -14.24 -5.25
CA ALA A 367 -16.04 -12.96 -5.17
C ALA A 367 -15.70 -12.18 -3.89
N ALA A 368 -15.50 -12.87 -2.76
CA ALA A 368 -15.06 -12.22 -1.51
C ALA A 368 -13.67 -11.58 -1.65
N TYR A 369 -12.74 -12.21 -2.37
CA TYR A 369 -11.44 -11.61 -2.66
C TYR A 369 -11.52 -10.37 -3.56
N PHE A 370 -12.43 -10.36 -4.51
CA PHE A 370 -12.74 -9.15 -5.28
C PHE A 370 -13.22 -8.02 -4.36
N VAL A 371 -14.18 -8.30 -3.47
CA VAL A 371 -14.71 -7.33 -2.51
C VAL A 371 -13.62 -6.86 -1.54
N LEU A 372 -12.74 -7.77 -1.11
CA LEU A 372 -11.56 -7.45 -0.28
C LEU A 372 -10.64 -6.44 -0.96
N GLY A 373 -10.21 -6.72 -2.19
CA GLY A 373 -9.32 -5.82 -2.93
C GLY A 373 -9.94 -4.43 -3.15
N PHE A 374 -11.22 -4.41 -3.51
CA PHE A 374 -12.02 -3.20 -3.68
C PHE A 374 -12.08 -2.38 -2.39
N GLY A 375 -12.43 -3.00 -1.27
CA GLY A 375 -12.57 -2.35 0.03
C GLY A 375 -11.25 -1.86 0.61
N LEU A 376 -10.17 -2.65 0.53
CA LEU A 376 -8.84 -2.27 1.01
C LEU A 376 -8.29 -1.04 0.28
N PHE A 377 -8.56 -0.90 -1.02
CA PHE A 377 -8.08 0.25 -1.76
C PHE A 377 -8.87 1.52 -1.42
N LEU A 378 -10.19 1.42 -1.26
CA LEU A 378 -11.02 2.52 -0.75
C LEU A 378 -10.55 2.97 0.64
N ASP A 379 -10.22 2.02 1.51
CA ASP A 379 -9.67 2.29 2.84
C ASP A 379 -8.38 3.09 2.78
N ARG A 380 -7.43 2.62 1.98
CA ARG A 380 -6.12 3.26 1.81
C ARG A 380 -6.22 4.69 1.30
N VAL A 381 -7.03 4.91 0.25
CA VAL A 381 -7.20 6.25 -0.32
C VAL A 381 -7.98 7.15 0.63
N GLY A 382 -9.03 6.63 1.27
CA GLY A 382 -9.82 7.36 2.26
C GLY A 382 -8.99 7.82 3.45
N ASP A 383 -8.16 6.94 4.01
CA ASP A 383 -7.27 7.24 5.14
C ASP A 383 -6.23 8.32 4.79
N LEU A 384 -5.58 8.19 3.63
CA LEU A 384 -4.60 9.17 3.17
C LEU A 384 -5.24 10.54 2.92
N THR A 385 -6.43 10.56 2.30
CA THR A 385 -7.15 11.79 1.98
C THR A 385 -7.64 12.48 3.26
N LEU A 386 -8.31 11.75 4.15
CA LEU A 386 -8.80 12.31 5.42
C LEU A 386 -7.65 12.78 6.31
N THR A 387 -6.54 12.05 6.36
CA THR A 387 -5.33 12.47 7.05
C THR A 387 -4.81 13.80 6.53
N ALA A 388 -4.77 13.97 5.20
CA ALA A 388 -4.30 15.21 4.58
C ALA A 388 -5.29 16.39 4.83
N GLU A 389 -6.59 16.11 4.88
CA GLU A 389 -7.64 17.10 5.14
C GLU A 389 -7.67 17.57 6.61
N LEU A 390 -7.35 16.67 7.57
CA LEU A 390 -7.38 16.98 9.00
C LEU A 390 -6.09 17.61 9.53
N CYS A 391 -4.94 17.39 8.87
CA CYS A 391 -3.66 17.90 9.32
C CYS A 391 -3.49 19.39 8.99
N PRO A 392 -3.23 20.27 9.99
CA PRO A 392 -2.92 21.69 9.76
C PRO A 392 -1.73 21.86 8.81
N PRO A 393 -1.79 22.82 7.86
CA PRO A 393 -0.75 23.01 6.84
C PRO A 393 0.67 23.18 7.42
N GLU A 394 0.79 23.92 8.54
CA GLU A 394 2.05 24.33 9.17
C GLU A 394 2.82 23.13 9.77
N ARG A 395 2.12 22.06 10.13
CA ARG A 395 2.70 20.87 10.80
C ARG A 395 2.31 19.55 10.13
N ARG A 396 1.85 19.62 8.88
CA ARG A 396 1.28 18.48 8.16
C ARG A 396 2.25 17.31 8.06
N SER A 397 3.50 17.55 7.68
CA SER A 397 4.52 16.50 7.53
C SER A 397 4.79 15.76 8.85
N THR A 398 4.96 16.50 9.94
CA THR A 398 5.18 15.93 11.27
C THR A 398 3.99 15.08 11.73
N LEU A 399 2.77 15.62 11.64
CA LEU A 399 1.56 14.92 12.07
C LEU A 399 1.28 13.69 11.20
N GLN A 400 1.51 13.75 9.90
CA GLN A 400 1.38 12.58 9.02
C GLN A 400 2.39 11.48 9.37
N ALA A 401 3.64 11.83 9.70
CA ALA A 401 4.63 10.86 10.14
C ALA A 401 4.21 10.19 11.45
N MET A 402 3.71 10.96 12.41
CA MET A 402 3.19 10.42 13.67
C MET A 402 1.98 9.49 13.45
N LEU A 403 1.03 9.91 12.64
CA LEU A 403 -0.13 9.10 12.29
C LEU A 403 0.27 7.82 11.55
N GLY A 404 1.30 7.89 10.69
CA GLY A 404 1.90 6.72 10.06
C GLY A 404 2.48 5.74 11.07
N PHE A 405 3.20 6.24 12.07
CA PHE A 405 3.73 5.42 13.17
C PHE A 405 2.60 4.76 14.00
N CYS A 406 1.56 5.52 14.35
CA CYS A 406 0.38 4.95 15.04
C CYS A 406 -0.31 3.87 14.20
N ASN A 407 -0.31 4.02 12.87
CA ASN A 407 -0.91 3.03 11.96
C ASN A 407 -0.18 1.68 12.00
N VAL A 408 1.14 1.66 12.25
CA VAL A 408 1.89 0.40 12.44
C VAL A 408 1.33 -0.40 13.61
N TRP A 409 1.07 0.27 14.73
CA TRP A 409 0.53 -0.40 15.91
C TRP A 409 -0.89 -0.90 15.69
N SER A 410 -1.74 -0.14 15.00
CA SER A 410 -3.09 -0.63 14.66
C SER A 410 -3.05 -1.85 13.75
N LEU A 411 -2.14 -1.88 12.78
CA LEU A 411 -1.90 -3.00 11.88
C LEU A 411 -1.46 -4.27 12.65
N LEU A 412 -0.44 -4.14 13.49
CA LEU A 412 0.09 -5.25 14.29
C LEU A 412 -0.94 -5.76 15.31
N LEU A 413 -1.65 -4.86 15.98
CA LEU A 413 -2.67 -5.24 16.95
C LEU A 413 -3.85 -5.95 16.30
N ALA A 414 -4.32 -5.49 15.14
CA ALA A 414 -5.43 -6.13 14.44
C ALA A 414 -5.07 -7.56 14.01
N THR A 415 -3.92 -7.75 13.37
CA THR A 415 -3.46 -9.08 12.96
C THR A 415 -3.18 -10.00 14.15
N SER A 416 -2.53 -9.49 15.20
CA SER A 416 -2.25 -10.25 16.43
C SER A 416 -3.54 -10.65 17.16
N LEU A 417 -4.52 -9.74 17.24
CA LEU A 417 -5.81 -10.02 17.85
C LEU A 417 -6.58 -11.08 17.05
N GLY A 418 -6.61 -10.98 15.71
CA GLY A 418 -7.19 -12.00 14.85
C GLY A 418 -6.53 -13.37 15.06
N GLY A 419 -5.19 -13.41 15.12
CA GLY A 419 -4.43 -14.62 15.40
C GLY A 419 -4.68 -15.22 16.78
N LEU A 420 -4.76 -14.39 17.82
CA LEU A 420 -5.07 -14.82 19.18
C LEU A 420 -6.47 -15.45 19.26
N ILE A 421 -7.46 -14.76 18.72
CA ILE A 421 -8.85 -15.24 18.72
C ILE A 421 -8.93 -16.57 17.96
N TYR A 422 -8.31 -16.67 16.77
CA TYR A 422 -8.31 -17.89 15.99
C TYR A 422 -7.58 -19.03 16.74
N SER A 423 -6.44 -18.75 17.36
CA SER A 423 -5.67 -19.78 18.11
C SER A 423 -6.42 -20.33 19.34
N MET A 424 -7.22 -19.47 19.99
CA MET A 424 -8.00 -19.86 21.17
C MET A 424 -9.32 -20.58 20.82
N SER A 425 -9.97 -20.17 19.74
CA SER A 425 -11.32 -20.64 19.39
C SER A 425 -11.34 -21.69 18.27
N GLY A 426 -10.29 -21.74 17.44
CA GLY A 426 -10.29 -22.52 16.19
C GLY A 426 -11.32 -22.03 15.15
N SER A 427 -12.01 -20.92 15.42
CA SER A 427 -13.17 -20.49 14.64
C SER A 427 -12.88 -19.26 13.79
N PHE A 428 -12.87 -19.44 12.46
CA PHE A 428 -12.83 -18.35 11.50
C PHE A 428 -14.04 -17.42 11.61
N TYR A 429 -15.22 -17.99 11.88
CA TYR A 429 -16.47 -17.23 12.01
C TYR A 429 -16.44 -16.22 13.16
N LEU A 430 -15.79 -16.57 14.28
CA LEU A 430 -15.65 -15.68 15.41
C LEU A 430 -14.74 -14.49 15.06
N VAL A 431 -13.63 -14.75 14.35
CA VAL A 431 -12.72 -13.69 13.87
C VAL A 431 -13.45 -12.73 12.93
N ALA A 432 -14.20 -13.26 11.96
CA ALA A 432 -14.96 -12.46 10.99
C ALA A 432 -16.08 -11.65 11.67
N SER A 433 -16.80 -12.23 12.62
CA SER A 433 -17.85 -11.53 13.38
C SER A 433 -17.29 -10.37 14.19
N LEU A 434 -16.17 -10.57 14.89
CA LEU A 434 -15.50 -9.50 15.63
C LEU A 434 -14.94 -8.41 14.72
N ALA A 435 -14.39 -8.77 13.56
CA ALA A 435 -13.94 -7.81 12.55
C ALA A 435 -15.09 -6.92 12.05
N ALA A 436 -16.29 -7.50 11.86
CA ALA A 436 -17.50 -6.74 11.51
C ALA A 436 -17.89 -5.78 12.63
N VAL A 437 -17.88 -6.22 13.89
CA VAL A 437 -18.17 -5.35 15.06
C VAL A 437 -17.17 -4.20 15.15
N PHE A 438 -15.87 -4.46 15.03
CA PHE A 438 -14.84 -3.42 15.01
C PHE A 438 -15.07 -2.42 13.88
N SER A 439 -15.45 -2.88 12.69
CA SER A 439 -15.76 -2.01 11.56
C SER A 439 -16.99 -1.13 11.80
N LEU A 440 -18.03 -1.66 12.46
CA LEU A 440 -19.21 -0.90 12.88
C LEU A 440 -18.84 0.18 13.91
N VAL A 441 -18.02 -0.16 14.91
CA VAL A 441 -17.50 0.81 15.90
C VAL A 441 -16.71 1.91 15.19
N SER A 442 -15.88 1.55 14.20
CA SER A 442 -15.15 2.53 13.39
C SER A 442 -16.06 3.51 12.65
N ILE A 443 -17.20 3.03 12.10
CA ILE A 443 -18.21 3.89 11.45
C ILE A 443 -18.81 4.88 12.46
N LEU A 444 -19.12 4.42 13.68
CA LEU A 444 -19.66 5.30 14.73
C LEU A 444 -18.68 6.40 15.11
N ILE A 445 -17.38 6.08 15.27
CA ILE A 445 -16.34 7.07 15.57
C ILE A 445 -16.15 8.04 14.38
N LEU A 446 -16.19 7.55 13.14
CA LEU A 446 -16.08 8.37 11.93
C LEU A 446 -17.22 9.40 11.82
N ARG A 447 -18.45 9.03 12.22
CA ARG A 447 -19.57 9.98 12.25
C ARG A 447 -19.30 11.16 13.17
N GLY A 448 -18.55 10.96 14.25
CA GLY A 448 -18.16 12.02 15.20
C GLY A 448 -17.05 12.95 14.70
N ILE A 449 -16.41 12.68 13.56
CA ILE A 449 -15.45 13.59 12.92
C ILE A 449 -16.25 14.55 12.02
N ALA A 450 -16.13 15.85 12.25
CA ALA A 450 -16.76 16.86 11.37
C ALA A 450 -16.22 16.74 9.94
N GLU A 451 -17.06 17.03 8.93
CA GLU A 451 -16.65 16.97 7.52
C GLU A 451 -15.68 18.11 7.21
N PRO A 452 -14.40 17.83 6.89
CA PRO A 452 -13.41 18.90 6.71
C PRO A 452 -13.75 19.87 5.56
N ARG A 453 -14.41 19.36 4.50
CA ARG A 453 -14.78 20.17 3.32
C ARG A 453 -16.01 21.04 3.55
N GLY A 454 -16.88 20.68 4.49
CA GLY A 454 -18.07 21.47 4.85
C GLY A 454 -17.74 22.73 5.64
N GLU A 455 -16.58 22.80 6.28
CA GLU A 455 -16.13 23.97 7.03
C GLU A 455 -15.45 25.04 6.14
N SER A 456 -14.81 24.62 5.03
CA SER A 456 -14.14 25.53 4.09
C SER A 456 -15.09 26.35 3.19
N GLY A 457 -16.39 26.02 3.17
CA GLY A 457 -17.41 26.77 2.43
C GLY A 457 -18.19 27.80 3.29
N LYS A 458 -17.83 27.95 4.58
CA LYS A 458 -18.49 28.87 5.52
C LYS A 458 -17.56 30.01 6.02
N SER A 459 -16.32 30.11 5.48
CA SER A 459 -15.38 31.20 5.81
C SER A 459 -15.24 32.19 4.67
#